data_db181a4d589e7d5f76e10eb300ba71e0
#
_entry.id   db181a4d589e7d5f76e10eb300ba71e0
#
_cell.length_a   1.000
_cell.length_b   1.000
_cell.length_c   1.000
_cell.angle_alpha   90.00
_cell.angle_beta   90.00
_cell.angle_gamma   90.00
#
_symmetry.space_group_name_H-M   'P 1'
#
loop_
_entity.id
_entity.type
_entity.pdbx_description
1 polymer ?
#
loop_
_entity_poly.entity_id
_entity_poly.type
_entity_poly.pdbx_seq_one_letter_code
_entity_poly.pdbx_strand_id
1 'polypeptide(L)'
;MKLVLQSKNIEITDAIRDYVNQKIEKAVSHFENITTGVDVNLSVAKNPRIAASQVAEVTIYANGAVIRAEEASEHLYASIDLVADKISRQLRKYKERSSNKKSPADLKDLGEDLELELLDYNLTDNRAVTLPAEVVRTKYFAMSALTIEEALAQLQLVDHDFYMYRSVETGEINVVYR
;
A
#
# COMPACT_ATOMS: atom_id res chain seq x y z
N MET A 1 6.50 -16.21 3.77
CA MET A 1 6.25 -14.85 3.24
C MET A 1 6.91 -14.68 1.88
N LYS A 2 6.27 -14.07 0.89
CA LYS A 2 6.87 -13.79 -0.43
C LYS A 2 7.37 -12.35 -0.42
N LEU A 3 8.68 -12.15 -0.57
CA LEU A 3 9.28 -10.83 -0.74
C LEU A 3 9.68 -10.65 -2.20
N VAL A 4 9.23 -9.55 -2.81
CA VAL A 4 9.57 -9.17 -4.18
C VAL A 4 10.37 -7.87 -4.13
N LEU A 5 11.60 -7.89 -4.65
CA LEU A 5 12.47 -6.73 -4.73
C LEU A 5 12.57 -6.23 -6.16
N GLN A 6 12.21 -4.97 -6.37
CA GLN A 6 12.30 -4.27 -7.65
C GLN A 6 13.18 -3.04 -7.54
N SER A 7 13.73 -2.59 -8.65
CA SER A 7 14.52 -1.35 -8.68
C SER A 7 14.28 -0.53 -9.93
N LYS A 8 14.48 0.78 -9.78
CA LYS A 8 14.41 1.74 -10.89
C LYS A 8 15.61 2.67 -10.85
N ASN A 9 16.36 2.72 -11.94
CA ASN A 9 17.59 3.51 -12.10
C ASN A 9 18.74 3.12 -11.15
N ILE A 10 18.72 1.94 -10.58
CA ILE A 10 19.80 1.39 -9.76
C ILE A 10 19.88 -0.12 -9.99
N GLU A 11 21.10 -0.67 -9.96
CA GLU A 11 21.34 -2.10 -10.02
C GLU A 11 21.28 -2.70 -8.60
N ILE A 12 20.54 -3.81 -8.47
CA ILE A 12 20.44 -4.53 -7.20
C ILE A 12 21.65 -5.46 -7.09
N THR A 13 22.59 -5.10 -6.24
CA THR A 13 23.70 -5.99 -5.86
C THR A 13 23.25 -7.00 -4.81
N ASP A 14 23.99 -8.11 -4.66
CA ASP A 14 23.71 -9.10 -3.63
C ASP A 14 23.75 -8.49 -2.22
N ALA A 15 24.69 -7.57 -1.97
CA ALA A 15 24.77 -6.85 -0.70
C ALA A 15 23.50 -6.01 -0.39
N ILE A 16 22.94 -5.34 -1.40
CA ILE A 16 21.68 -4.59 -1.26
C ILE A 16 20.52 -5.56 -1.00
N ARG A 17 20.46 -6.67 -1.73
CA ARG A 17 19.44 -7.70 -1.57
C ARG A 17 19.45 -8.29 -0.17
N ASP A 18 20.60 -8.68 0.33
CA ASP A 18 20.77 -9.26 1.66
C ASP A 18 20.39 -8.24 2.76
N TYR A 19 20.78 -6.99 2.58
CA TYR A 19 20.45 -5.92 3.51
C TYR A 19 18.94 -5.67 3.57
N VAL A 20 18.27 -5.56 2.43
CA VAL A 20 16.81 -5.41 2.34
C VAL A 20 16.12 -6.58 3.02
N ASN A 21 16.51 -7.82 2.69
CA ASN A 21 15.93 -9.01 3.30
C ASN A 21 16.06 -8.96 4.81
N GLN A 22 17.27 -8.74 5.33
CA GLN A 22 17.51 -8.67 6.78
C GLN A 22 16.67 -7.60 7.49
N LYS A 23 16.59 -6.40 6.92
CA LYS A 23 15.87 -5.27 7.56
C LYS A 23 14.37 -5.43 7.48
N ILE A 24 13.84 -5.83 6.32
CA ILE A 24 12.41 -6.00 6.12
C ILE A 24 11.89 -7.24 6.83
N GLU A 25 12.60 -8.37 6.79
CA GLU A 25 12.22 -9.56 7.57
C GLU A 25 12.14 -9.25 9.06
N LYS A 26 13.12 -8.52 9.61
CA LYS A 26 13.09 -8.08 11.00
C LYS A 26 11.89 -7.18 11.30
N ALA A 27 11.55 -6.25 10.40
CA ALA A 27 10.43 -5.33 10.58
C ALA A 27 9.07 -6.06 10.57
N VAL A 28 8.95 -7.16 9.80
CA VAL A 28 7.70 -7.91 9.57
C VAL A 28 7.61 -9.17 10.44
N SER A 29 8.69 -9.65 11.05
CA SER A 29 8.76 -10.93 11.80
C SER A 29 7.64 -11.12 12.84
N HIS A 30 7.25 -10.06 13.54
CA HIS A 30 6.16 -10.10 14.52
C HIS A 30 4.75 -10.06 13.90
N PHE A 31 4.65 -9.97 12.58
CA PHE A 31 3.41 -9.76 11.84
C PHE A 31 3.22 -10.78 10.71
N GLU A 32 4.02 -11.85 10.69
CA GLU A 32 3.97 -12.89 9.64
C GLU A 32 2.58 -13.52 9.49
N ASN A 33 1.86 -13.68 10.60
CA ASN A 33 0.51 -14.27 10.61
C ASN A 33 -0.55 -13.44 9.88
N ILE A 34 -0.30 -12.15 9.69
CA ILE A 34 -1.22 -11.24 9.02
C ILE A 34 -0.68 -10.75 7.66
N THR A 35 0.59 -11.01 7.35
CA THR A 35 1.25 -10.54 6.13
C THR A 35 1.24 -11.64 5.07
N THR A 36 0.63 -11.37 3.91
CA THR A 36 0.57 -12.29 2.77
C THR A 36 1.71 -12.08 1.78
N GLY A 37 2.15 -10.83 1.60
CA GLY A 37 3.25 -10.48 0.69
C GLY A 37 3.89 -9.14 1.03
N VAL A 38 5.12 -8.97 0.55
CA VAL A 38 5.91 -7.73 0.70
C VAL A 38 6.56 -7.38 -0.62
N ASP A 39 6.27 -6.18 -1.13
CA ASP A 39 6.94 -5.61 -2.29
C ASP A 39 7.85 -4.48 -1.84
N VAL A 40 9.10 -4.53 -2.27
CA VAL A 40 10.11 -3.50 -2.01
C VAL A 40 10.54 -2.90 -3.35
N ASN A 41 10.44 -1.59 -3.48
CA ASN A 41 10.85 -0.86 -4.67
C ASN A 41 11.93 0.17 -4.30
N LEU A 42 13.11 0.02 -4.88
CA LEU A 42 14.23 0.93 -4.68
C LEU A 42 14.38 1.82 -5.92
N SER A 43 14.50 3.11 -5.74
CA SER A 43 14.67 4.02 -6.87
C SER A 43 15.66 5.13 -6.56
N VAL A 44 16.31 5.60 -7.64
CA VAL A 44 17.22 6.76 -7.58
C VAL A 44 16.69 7.85 -8.49
N ALA A 45 16.50 9.05 -7.93
CA ALA A 45 16.10 10.21 -8.71
C ALA A 45 17.21 10.62 -9.68
N LYS A 46 16.84 10.84 -10.95
CA LYS A 46 17.80 11.25 -11.97
C LYS A 46 18.29 12.69 -11.84
N ASN A 47 17.60 13.51 -11.03
CA ASN A 47 17.95 14.90 -10.88
C ASN A 47 19.05 15.08 -9.81
N PRO A 48 20.26 15.50 -10.19
CA PRO A 48 21.39 15.63 -9.25
C PRO A 48 21.21 16.75 -8.22
N ARG A 49 20.22 17.62 -8.40
CA ARG A 49 19.92 18.71 -7.44
C ARG A 49 19.10 18.25 -6.23
N ILE A 50 18.58 17.02 -6.27
CA ILE A 50 17.82 16.45 -5.16
C ILE A 50 18.78 15.74 -4.21
N ALA A 51 19.00 16.30 -3.02
CA ALA A 51 19.90 15.72 -2.02
C ALA A 51 19.40 14.33 -1.58
N ALA A 52 18.12 14.19 -1.22
CA ALA A 52 17.50 12.92 -0.87
C ALA A 52 17.05 12.16 -2.13
N SER A 53 18.01 11.70 -2.94
CA SER A 53 17.75 11.09 -4.25
C SER A 53 17.50 9.58 -4.19
N GLN A 54 17.85 8.93 -3.10
CA GLN A 54 17.72 7.49 -2.90
C GLN A 54 16.40 7.20 -2.18
N VAL A 55 15.45 6.58 -2.88
CA VAL A 55 14.10 6.32 -2.36
C VAL A 55 13.92 4.83 -2.15
N ALA A 56 13.43 4.46 -0.97
CA ALA A 56 12.98 3.12 -0.66
C ALA A 56 11.47 3.14 -0.36
N GLU A 57 10.72 2.33 -1.08
CA GLU A 57 9.29 2.14 -0.91
C GLU A 57 9.03 0.68 -0.52
N VAL A 58 8.19 0.47 0.49
CA VAL A 58 7.77 -0.86 0.92
C VAL A 58 6.25 -0.91 0.97
N THR A 59 5.69 -1.91 0.31
CA THR A 59 4.26 -2.20 0.33
C THR A 59 4.03 -3.58 0.94
N ILE A 60 3.21 -3.64 1.97
CA ILE A 60 2.85 -4.87 2.67
C ILE A 60 1.37 -5.14 2.45
N TYR A 61 1.06 -6.37 2.04
CA TYR A 61 -0.30 -6.88 1.91
C TYR A 61 -0.64 -7.67 3.18
N ALA A 62 -1.60 -7.18 3.96
CA ALA A 62 -1.98 -7.75 5.24
C ALA A 62 -3.50 -7.88 5.37
N ASN A 63 -4.02 -9.13 5.34
CA ASN A 63 -5.44 -9.47 5.61
C ASN A 63 -6.47 -8.46 5.04
N GLY A 64 -6.38 -8.17 3.72
CA GLY A 64 -7.29 -7.24 3.04
C GLY A 64 -6.93 -5.75 3.18
N ALA A 65 -5.86 -5.41 3.92
CA ALA A 65 -5.33 -4.06 3.98
C ALA A 65 -3.99 -3.97 3.24
N VAL A 66 -3.73 -2.81 2.65
CA VAL A 66 -2.44 -2.46 2.05
C VAL A 66 -1.77 -1.41 2.92
N ILE A 67 -0.56 -1.72 3.37
CA ILE A 67 0.26 -0.83 4.19
C ILE A 67 1.47 -0.44 3.36
N ARG A 68 1.62 0.85 3.11
CA ARG A 68 2.70 1.39 2.30
C ARG A 68 3.49 2.42 3.08
N ALA A 69 4.79 2.43 2.91
CA ALA A 69 5.67 3.48 3.38
C ALA A 69 6.71 3.80 2.33
N GLU A 70 7.08 5.07 2.24
CA GLU A 70 8.12 5.58 1.37
C GLU A 70 9.01 6.52 2.16
N GLU A 71 10.33 6.37 2.00
CA GLU A 71 11.33 7.24 2.61
C GLU A 71 12.48 7.50 1.63
N ALA A 72 12.97 8.73 1.67
CA ALA A 72 14.06 9.19 0.81
C ALA A 72 15.22 9.72 1.65
N SER A 73 16.44 9.42 1.24
CA SER A 73 17.65 9.97 1.85
C SER A 73 18.79 10.13 0.83
N GLU A 74 19.93 10.63 1.27
CA GLU A 74 21.14 10.73 0.47
C GLU A 74 21.80 9.36 0.20
N HIS A 75 21.54 8.38 1.07
CA HIS A 75 22.12 7.05 1.01
C HIS A 75 21.05 5.96 1.01
N LEU A 76 21.15 5.00 0.08
CA LEU A 76 20.17 3.94 -0.08
C LEU A 76 19.95 3.11 1.20
N TYR A 77 21.02 2.76 1.89
CA TYR A 77 20.93 2.00 3.13
C TYR A 77 20.17 2.75 4.23
N ALA A 78 20.36 4.08 4.30
CA ALA A 78 19.61 4.93 5.23
C ALA A 78 18.11 4.98 4.87
N SER A 79 17.76 5.07 3.58
CA SER A 79 16.36 5.00 3.14
C SER A 79 15.71 3.66 3.49
N ILE A 80 16.45 2.55 3.34
CA ILE A 80 15.97 1.21 3.71
C ILE A 80 15.73 1.12 5.22
N ASP A 81 16.62 1.68 6.05
CA ASP A 81 16.44 1.69 7.51
C ASP A 81 15.21 2.52 7.91
N LEU A 82 15.09 3.73 7.37
CA LEU A 82 13.98 4.63 7.66
C LEU A 82 12.62 4.02 7.27
N VAL A 83 12.54 3.42 6.07
CA VAL A 83 11.29 2.79 5.62
C VAL A 83 10.95 1.54 6.44
N ALA A 84 11.94 0.73 6.85
CA ALA A 84 11.72 -0.43 7.70
C ALA A 84 11.16 -0.03 9.08
N ASP A 85 11.69 1.02 9.68
CA ASP A 85 11.19 1.56 10.96
C ASP A 85 9.76 2.13 10.81
N LYS A 86 9.48 2.81 9.71
CA LYS A 86 8.15 3.37 9.42
C LYS A 86 7.11 2.26 9.24
N ILE A 87 7.44 1.23 8.45
CA ILE A 87 6.59 0.05 8.24
C ILE A 87 6.31 -0.68 9.56
N SER A 88 7.31 -0.91 10.38
CA SER A 88 7.15 -1.55 11.69
C SER A 88 6.16 -0.79 12.59
N ARG A 89 6.24 0.54 12.60
CA ARG A 89 5.28 1.40 13.35
C ARG A 89 3.87 1.32 12.78
N GLN A 90 3.71 1.31 11.46
CA GLN A 90 2.40 1.21 10.81
C GLN A 90 1.76 -0.17 11.05
N LEU A 91 2.52 -1.25 10.94
CA LEU A 91 2.06 -2.62 11.25
C LEU A 91 1.58 -2.75 12.70
N ARG A 92 2.31 -2.15 13.66
CA ARG A 92 1.89 -2.14 15.07
C ARG A 92 0.56 -1.42 15.25
N LYS A 93 0.39 -0.23 14.68
CA LYS A 93 -0.87 0.51 14.71
C LYS A 93 -2.03 -0.27 14.07
N TYR A 94 -1.76 -0.93 12.94
CA TYR A 94 -2.74 -1.77 12.27
C TYR A 94 -3.19 -2.94 13.15
N LYS A 95 -2.23 -3.66 13.76
CA LYS A 95 -2.53 -4.77 14.67
C LYS A 95 -3.32 -4.33 15.90
N GLU A 96 -2.97 -3.19 16.51
CA GLU A 96 -3.70 -2.63 17.65
C GLU A 96 -5.14 -2.27 17.29
N ARG A 97 -5.37 -1.66 16.13
CA ARG A 97 -6.73 -1.33 15.64
C ARG A 97 -7.54 -2.58 15.32
N SER A 98 -6.93 -3.56 14.67
CA SER A 98 -7.57 -4.85 14.36
C SER A 98 -7.92 -5.64 15.63
N SER A 99 -7.08 -5.57 16.67
CA SER A 99 -7.34 -6.21 17.96
C SER A 99 -8.44 -5.53 18.78
N ASN A 100 -8.62 -4.21 18.64
CA ASN A 100 -9.65 -3.46 19.35
C ASN A 100 -11.04 -3.54 18.68
N LYS A 101 -11.14 -3.95 17.42
CA LYS A 101 -12.41 -4.32 16.79
C LYS A 101 -12.84 -5.69 17.35
N LYS A 102 -13.65 -5.70 18.41
CA LYS A 102 -14.25 -6.89 18.97
C LYS A 102 -15.22 -7.49 17.93
N SER A 103 -14.88 -8.52 17.29
CA SER A 103 -15.52 -9.79 16.92
C SER A 103 -14.91 -10.40 15.66
N PRO A 104 -14.54 -11.68 15.70
CA PRO A 104 -14.09 -12.41 14.50
C PRO A 104 -15.22 -12.71 13.51
N ALA A 105 -16.48 -12.41 13.87
CA ALA A 105 -17.64 -12.69 13.04
C ALA A 105 -17.83 -11.69 11.88
N ASP A 106 -17.43 -10.43 12.05
CA ASP A 106 -17.66 -9.39 11.03
C ASP A 106 -16.59 -9.35 9.93
N LEU A 107 -15.46 -10.07 10.10
CA LEU A 107 -14.36 -10.10 9.12
C LEU A 107 -14.46 -11.28 8.14
N LYS A 108 -15.24 -12.32 8.44
CA LYS A 108 -15.47 -13.42 7.51
C LYS A 108 -16.44 -13.07 6.39
N ASP A 109 -17.35 -12.17 6.64
CA ASP A 109 -18.39 -11.75 5.68
C ASP A 109 -17.84 -10.80 4.59
N LEU A 110 -16.71 -10.12 4.87
CA LEU A 110 -16.10 -9.18 3.92
C LEU A 110 -15.12 -9.86 2.93
N GLY A 111 -14.70 -11.10 3.18
CA GLY A 111 -13.74 -11.81 2.34
C GLY A 111 -14.39 -12.56 1.16
N GLU A 112 -15.57 -13.09 1.35
CA GLU A 112 -16.29 -13.86 0.33
C GLU A 112 -17.04 -12.94 -0.65
N ASP A 113 -17.57 -11.81 -0.16
CA ASP A 113 -18.25 -10.83 -1.01
C ASP A 113 -17.28 -10.07 -1.94
N LEU A 114 -16.03 -9.87 -1.54
CA LEU A 114 -15.01 -9.22 -2.38
C LEU A 114 -14.55 -10.09 -3.56
N GLU A 115 -14.52 -11.41 -3.41
CA GLU A 115 -14.22 -12.31 -4.53
C GLU A 115 -15.37 -12.41 -5.53
N LEU A 116 -16.61 -12.33 -5.07
CA LEU A 116 -17.81 -12.35 -5.91
C LEU A 116 -18.02 -11.02 -6.65
N GLU A 117 -17.78 -9.88 -5.99
CA GLU A 117 -17.84 -8.56 -6.66
C GLU A 117 -16.72 -8.37 -7.69
N LEU A 118 -15.52 -8.94 -7.48
CA LEU A 118 -14.45 -8.90 -8.48
C LEU A 118 -14.75 -9.74 -9.74
N LEU A 119 -15.58 -10.77 -9.61
CA LEU A 119 -16.03 -11.59 -10.75
C LEU A 119 -17.15 -10.90 -11.54
N ASP A 120 -18.01 -10.14 -10.87
CA ASP A 120 -19.14 -9.47 -11.55
C ASP A 120 -18.72 -8.15 -12.23
N TYR A 121 -17.63 -7.52 -11.78
CA TYR A 121 -17.09 -6.29 -12.39
C TYR A 121 -16.33 -6.52 -13.71
N ASN A 122 -16.06 -7.78 -14.06
CA ASN A 122 -15.48 -8.14 -15.36
C ASN A 122 -16.51 -8.27 -16.48
N LEU A 123 -17.78 -8.07 -16.20
CA LEU A 123 -18.86 -8.23 -17.17
C LEU A 123 -19.46 -6.86 -17.56
N THR A 124 -19.01 -6.39 -18.72
CA THR A 124 -19.86 -5.72 -19.70
C THR A 124 -20.55 -4.41 -19.25
N ASP A 125 -19.83 -3.38 -18.89
CA ASP A 125 -20.32 -2.06 -19.27
C ASP A 125 -19.39 -1.48 -20.35
N ASN A 126 -19.78 -1.75 -21.58
CA ASN A 126 -19.15 -1.25 -22.81
C ASN A 126 -19.48 0.25 -22.99
N ARG A 127 -19.42 1.01 -21.89
CA ARG A 127 -19.40 2.46 -21.93
C ARG A 127 -17.99 2.89 -22.32
N ALA A 128 -17.77 2.99 -23.62
CA ALA A 128 -16.64 3.73 -24.15
C ALA A 128 -16.75 5.18 -23.63
N VAL A 129 -16.14 5.44 -22.49
CA VAL A 129 -15.95 6.80 -21.99
C VAL A 129 -15.01 7.48 -22.98
N THR A 130 -15.54 8.38 -23.79
CA THR A 130 -14.73 9.22 -24.68
C THR A 130 -13.96 10.21 -23.80
N LEU A 131 -12.71 9.85 -23.53
CA LEU A 131 -11.82 10.70 -22.71
C LEU A 131 -11.31 11.88 -23.55
N PRO A 132 -11.09 13.07 -22.93
CA PRO A 132 -10.43 14.17 -23.60
C PRO A 132 -9.05 13.76 -24.13
N ALA A 133 -8.62 14.38 -25.24
CA ALA A 133 -7.34 14.05 -25.90
C ALA A 133 -6.10 14.20 -25.03
N GLU A 134 -6.21 14.91 -23.91
CA GLU A 134 -5.15 15.14 -22.93
C GLU A 134 -4.99 14.00 -21.90
N VAL A 135 -5.93 13.02 -21.86
CA VAL A 135 -5.85 11.90 -20.93
C VAL A 135 -4.90 10.83 -21.47
N VAL A 136 -3.75 10.71 -20.82
CA VAL A 136 -2.67 9.81 -21.24
C VAL A 136 -2.91 8.37 -20.76
N ARG A 137 -3.61 8.16 -19.64
CA ARG A 137 -3.81 6.84 -19.04
C ARG A 137 -5.07 6.76 -18.19
N THR A 138 -5.82 5.68 -18.36
CA THR A 138 -6.98 5.34 -17.52
C THR A 138 -6.65 4.10 -16.70
N LYS A 139 -7.04 4.08 -15.43
CA LYS A 139 -6.97 2.90 -14.55
C LYS A 139 -8.34 2.68 -13.92
N TYR A 140 -8.72 1.41 -13.78
CA TYR A 140 -9.94 0.99 -13.11
C TYR A 140 -9.56 0.35 -11.77
N PHE A 141 -10.28 0.72 -10.72
CA PHE A 141 -10.10 0.16 -9.38
C PHE A 141 -11.43 -0.30 -8.84
N ALA A 142 -11.45 -1.50 -8.26
CA ALA A 142 -12.57 -1.90 -7.42
C ALA A 142 -12.55 -1.02 -6.15
N MET A 143 -13.70 -0.42 -5.83
CA MET A 143 -13.83 0.50 -4.71
C MET A 143 -14.94 0.00 -3.79
N SER A 144 -14.55 -0.62 -2.67
CA SER A 144 -15.48 -0.99 -1.62
C SER A 144 -16.08 0.25 -0.94
N ALA A 145 -17.32 0.12 -0.46
CA ALA A 145 -17.93 1.18 0.32
C ALA A 145 -17.29 1.24 1.71
N LEU A 146 -16.92 2.43 2.17
CA LEU A 146 -16.23 2.68 3.43
C LEU A 146 -16.93 3.81 4.21
N THR A 147 -16.84 3.76 5.53
CA THR A 147 -17.14 4.91 6.38
C THR A 147 -16.01 5.94 6.32
N ILE A 148 -16.26 7.17 6.72
CA ILE A 148 -15.24 8.23 6.76
C ILE A 148 -14.06 7.86 7.68
N GLU A 149 -14.35 7.18 8.80
CA GLU A 149 -13.33 6.73 9.76
C GLU A 149 -12.42 5.65 9.16
N GLU A 150 -13.01 4.72 8.42
CA GLU A 150 -12.26 3.69 7.69
C GLU A 150 -11.42 4.30 6.57
N ALA A 151 -11.96 5.26 5.82
CA ALA A 151 -11.22 5.98 4.79
C ALA A 151 -10.02 6.76 5.35
N LEU A 152 -10.20 7.42 6.51
CA LEU A 152 -9.09 8.08 7.23
C LEU A 152 -8.04 7.08 7.73
N ALA A 153 -8.48 5.91 8.19
CA ALA A 153 -7.57 4.85 8.59
C ALA A 153 -6.75 4.33 7.40
N GLN A 154 -7.39 4.13 6.23
CA GLN A 154 -6.72 3.73 5.00
C GLN A 154 -5.73 4.79 4.52
N LEU A 155 -6.11 6.08 4.52
CA LEU A 155 -5.22 7.18 4.17
C LEU A 155 -3.91 7.14 4.99
N GLN A 156 -4.01 6.84 6.30
CA GLN A 156 -2.84 6.74 7.16
C GLN A 156 -1.97 5.50 6.88
N LEU A 157 -2.59 4.39 6.43
CA LEU A 157 -1.89 3.14 6.12
C LEU A 157 -1.14 3.20 4.80
N VAL A 158 -1.71 3.87 3.78
CA VAL A 158 -1.08 4.00 2.47
C VAL A 158 -0.08 5.16 2.37
N ASP A 159 0.02 5.99 3.44
CA ASP A 159 0.94 7.12 3.52
C ASP A 159 0.82 8.10 2.34
N HIS A 160 -0.42 8.39 1.95
CA HIS A 160 -0.73 9.35 0.90
C HIS A 160 -1.29 10.65 1.49
N ASP A 161 -1.32 11.73 0.69
CA ASP A 161 -1.89 13.01 1.09
C ASP A 161 -3.41 13.03 0.98
N PHE A 162 -3.98 12.16 0.12
CA PHE A 162 -5.42 12.01 -0.05
C PHE A 162 -5.80 10.55 -0.32
N TYR A 163 -7.07 10.23 -0.03
CA TYR A 163 -7.65 8.91 -0.30
C TYR A 163 -9.08 9.08 -0.83
N MET A 164 -9.35 8.45 -1.96
CA MET A 164 -10.65 8.46 -2.61
C MET A 164 -11.41 7.18 -2.24
N TYR A 165 -12.66 7.30 -1.84
CA TYR A 165 -13.49 6.17 -1.39
C TYR A 165 -14.96 6.37 -1.77
N ARG A 166 -15.72 5.27 -1.81
CA ARG A 166 -17.17 5.33 -1.91
C ARG A 166 -17.74 5.37 -0.50
N SER A 167 -18.61 6.33 -0.21
CA SER A 167 -19.29 6.43 1.09
C SER A 167 -20.36 5.36 1.24
N VAL A 168 -20.38 4.66 2.38
CA VAL A 168 -21.46 3.75 2.76
C VAL A 168 -22.79 4.49 2.93
N GLU A 169 -22.74 5.74 3.42
CA GLU A 169 -23.94 6.51 3.73
C GLU A 169 -24.63 7.08 2.49
N THR A 170 -23.85 7.60 1.54
CA THR A 170 -24.39 8.30 0.37
C THR A 170 -24.26 7.49 -0.93
N GLY A 171 -23.40 6.47 -0.96
CA GLY A 171 -23.05 5.73 -2.17
C GLY A 171 -22.20 6.53 -3.16
N GLU A 172 -21.89 7.78 -2.85
CA GLU A 172 -21.11 8.69 -3.70
C GLU A 172 -19.61 8.55 -3.47
N ILE A 173 -18.83 9.00 -4.46
CA ILE A 173 -17.37 9.02 -4.35
C ILE A 173 -16.94 10.28 -3.61
N ASN A 174 -16.23 10.11 -2.51
CA ASN A 174 -15.70 11.15 -1.66
C ASN A 174 -14.18 11.08 -1.59
N VAL A 175 -13.56 12.17 -1.15
CA VAL A 175 -12.11 12.27 -0.95
C VAL A 175 -11.84 12.78 0.45
N VAL A 176 -10.96 12.08 1.19
CA VAL A 176 -10.36 12.57 2.42
C VAL A 176 -8.91 12.98 2.15
N TYR A 177 -8.46 14.05 2.77
CA TYR A 177 -7.09 14.58 2.59
C TYR A 177 -6.57 15.12 3.92
N ARG A 178 -5.23 15.23 4.00
CA ARG A 178 -4.53 15.87 5.13
C ARG A 178 -4.45 17.37 4.96
#